data_a63d55f0fc5898c8c9bc9bf2e74a7241
#
_entry.id   a63d55f0fc5898c8c9bc9bf2e74a7241
#
_cell.length_a   1.000
_cell.length_b   1.000
_cell.length_c   1.000
_cell.angle_alpha   90.00
_cell.angle_beta   90.00
_cell.angle_gamma   90.00
#
_symmetry.space_group_name_H-M   'P 1'
#
loop_
_entity.id
_entity.type
_entity.pdbx_description
1 polymer ?
#
loop_
_entity_poly.entity_id
_entity_poly.type
_entity_poly.pdbx_seq_one_letter_code
_entity_poly.pdbx_strand_id
1 'polypeptide(L)'
;MKSIDKKSLENAYRLFESGAISSIEVGTLKGLQHIHVFLFDTLYDFAGKIRTQNISKGGFRFATALYLNEILVKIEQMPENSFDEIISKYVEMNIAHPFLEGNGRTMRIWLDLILKANLKKVVNWQFVDKSLYLQAMERSPINDLELKTLLQKYLTEDVNNREIIFKGIEQSYYYEGYEKDDE
;
A
#
# COMPACT_ATOMS: atom_id res chain seq x y z
N MET A 1 -21.75 3.51 -1.77
CA MET A 1 -20.58 2.66 -1.39
C MET A 1 -20.67 1.34 -2.11
N LYS A 2 -19.63 0.93 -2.77
CA LYS A 2 -19.58 -0.40 -3.39
C LYS A 2 -19.48 -1.46 -2.29
N SER A 3 -20.30 -2.51 -2.35
CA SER A 3 -20.31 -3.62 -1.41
C SER A 3 -18.91 -4.26 -1.22
N ILE A 4 -18.11 -4.29 -2.30
CA ILE A 4 -16.73 -4.80 -2.30
C ILE A 4 -15.84 -3.96 -1.39
N ASP A 5 -15.92 -2.63 -1.45
CA ASP A 5 -15.06 -1.75 -0.66
C ASP A 5 -15.34 -1.91 0.84
N LYS A 6 -16.60 -2.03 1.23
CA LYS A 6 -16.99 -2.26 2.62
C LYS A 6 -16.46 -3.59 3.15
N LYS A 7 -16.64 -4.67 2.38
CA LYS A 7 -16.14 -6.00 2.77
C LYS A 7 -14.62 -6.04 2.85
N SER A 8 -13.94 -5.40 1.90
CA SER A 8 -12.48 -5.29 1.91
C SER A 8 -11.98 -4.49 3.12
N LEU A 9 -12.66 -3.41 3.50
CA LEU A 9 -12.35 -2.64 4.71
C LEU A 9 -12.47 -3.51 5.96
N GLU A 10 -13.54 -4.28 6.09
CA GLU A 10 -13.73 -5.24 7.18
C GLU A 10 -12.61 -6.29 7.21
N ASN A 11 -12.19 -6.78 6.05
CA ASN A 11 -11.07 -7.71 5.92
C ASN A 11 -9.75 -7.07 6.38
N ALA A 12 -9.52 -5.79 6.06
CA ALA A 12 -8.33 -5.07 6.51
C ALA A 12 -8.30 -4.95 8.04
N TYR A 13 -9.40 -4.60 8.68
CA TYR A 13 -9.49 -4.61 10.15
C TYR A 13 -9.19 -6.00 10.73
N ARG A 14 -9.77 -7.03 10.15
CA ARG A 14 -9.57 -8.41 10.61
C ARG A 14 -8.12 -8.87 10.44
N LEU A 15 -7.41 -8.41 9.42
CA LEU A 15 -5.98 -8.73 9.22
C LEU A 15 -5.16 -8.39 10.46
N PHE A 16 -5.46 -7.27 11.10
CA PHE A 16 -4.78 -6.82 12.31
C PHE A 16 -5.39 -7.43 13.59
N GLU A 17 -6.70 -7.43 13.72
CA GLU A 17 -7.38 -7.95 14.93
C GLU A 17 -7.15 -9.44 15.15
N SER A 18 -7.10 -10.24 14.10
CA SER A 18 -6.84 -11.67 14.19
C SER A 18 -5.39 -12.03 14.49
N GLY A 19 -4.47 -11.07 14.33
CA GLY A 19 -3.03 -11.31 14.41
C GLY A 19 -2.42 -11.89 13.13
N ALA A 20 -3.22 -12.11 12.07
CA ALA A 20 -2.74 -12.65 10.80
C ALA A 20 -1.64 -11.80 10.16
N ILE A 21 -1.62 -10.49 10.45
CA ILE A 21 -0.56 -9.58 9.99
C ILE A 21 0.84 -10.07 10.36
N SER A 22 0.98 -10.76 11.49
CA SER A 22 2.28 -11.27 11.95
C SER A 22 2.84 -12.39 11.08
N SER A 23 2.02 -13.04 10.26
CA SER A 23 2.43 -14.10 9.33
C SER A 23 2.78 -13.58 7.94
N ILE A 24 2.61 -12.29 7.68
CA ILE A 24 2.93 -11.68 6.40
C ILE A 24 4.45 -11.50 6.29
N GLU A 25 5.02 -11.98 5.20
CA GLU A 25 6.43 -11.82 4.89
C GLU A 25 6.72 -10.35 4.54
N VAL A 26 7.73 -9.76 5.18
CA VAL A 26 8.03 -8.33 5.07
C VAL A 26 8.84 -8.03 3.81
N GLY A 27 8.40 -7.05 3.03
CA GLY A 27 9.18 -6.50 1.92
C GLY A 27 9.29 -7.38 0.68
N THR A 28 8.59 -8.50 0.63
CA THR A 28 8.64 -9.42 -0.50
C THR A 28 7.38 -9.33 -1.35
N LEU A 29 7.48 -9.81 -2.59
CA LEU A 29 6.32 -9.95 -3.49
C LEU A 29 5.30 -10.92 -2.89
N LYS A 30 5.76 -12.03 -2.32
CA LYS A 30 4.90 -13.01 -1.65
C LYS A 30 4.10 -12.39 -0.52
N GLY A 31 4.73 -11.54 0.29
CA GLY A 31 4.04 -10.80 1.35
C GLY A 31 2.99 -9.85 0.81
N LEU A 32 3.32 -9.11 -0.26
CA LEU A 32 2.38 -8.22 -0.93
C LEU A 32 1.16 -8.99 -1.48
N GLN A 33 1.39 -10.12 -2.14
CA GLN A 33 0.32 -10.98 -2.66
C GLN A 33 -0.56 -11.54 -1.52
N HIS A 34 0.04 -11.92 -0.41
CA HIS A 34 -0.68 -12.42 0.76
C HIS A 34 -1.61 -11.35 1.36
N ILE A 35 -1.14 -10.10 1.47
CA ILE A 35 -1.99 -8.99 1.88
C ILE A 35 -3.17 -8.83 0.92
N HIS A 36 -2.90 -8.83 -0.39
CA HIS A 36 -3.94 -8.68 -1.41
C HIS A 36 -5.00 -9.78 -1.33
N VAL A 37 -4.58 -11.03 -1.15
CA VAL A 37 -5.50 -12.15 -0.93
C VAL A 37 -6.35 -11.89 0.31
N PHE A 38 -5.74 -11.47 1.43
CA PHE A 38 -6.50 -11.24 2.66
C PHE A 38 -7.57 -10.17 2.51
N LEU A 39 -7.25 -9.09 1.79
CA LEU A 39 -8.19 -7.98 1.56
C LEU A 39 -9.31 -8.34 0.56
N PHE A 40 -9.02 -9.15 -0.44
CA PHE A 40 -9.86 -9.27 -1.64
C PHE A 40 -10.27 -10.70 -1.99
N ASP A 41 -9.89 -11.70 -1.22
CA ASP A 41 -10.34 -13.07 -1.44
C ASP A 41 -11.88 -13.13 -1.44
N THR A 42 -12.44 -13.89 -2.37
CA THR A 42 -13.88 -13.98 -2.64
C THR A 42 -14.52 -12.69 -3.21
N LEU A 43 -13.80 -11.56 -3.22
CA LEU A 43 -14.29 -10.29 -3.76
C LEU A 43 -13.83 -10.06 -5.20
N TYR A 44 -12.61 -10.50 -5.53
CA TYR A 44 -12.04 -10.47 -6.86
C TYR A 44 -11.52 -11.85 -7.26
N ASP A 45 -11.80 -12.28 -8.48
CA ASP A 45 -11.28 -13.53 -9.03
C ASP A 45 -9.75 -13.53 -9.15
N PHE A 46 -9.17 -12.35 -9.24
CA PHE A 46 -7.73 -12.14 -9.37
C PHE A 46 -7.01 -11.87 -8.03
N ALA A 47 -7.65 -12.09 -6.88
CA ALA A 47 -7.03 -11.83 -5.58
C ALA A 47 -5.65 -12.53 -5.47
N GLY A 48 -4.61 -11.74 -5.19
CA GLY A 48 -3.22 -12.20 -5.10
C GLY A 48 -2.52 -12.54 -6.42
N LYS A 49 -3.20 -12.41 -7.56
CA LYS A 49 -2.63 -12.76 -8.87
C LYS A 49 -2.00 -11.54 -9.55
N ILE A 50 -0.78 -11.72 -10.05
CA ILE A 50 -0.11 -10.70 -10.86
C ILE A 50 -0.86 -10.53 -12.18
N ARG A 51 -1.16 -9.29 -12.55
CA ARG A 51 -1.88 -8.98 -13.78
C ARG A 51 -1.11 -9.40 -15.03
N THR A 52 -1.85 -9.74 -16.07
CA THR A 52 -1.33 -10.05 -17.41
C THR A 52 -1.75 -9.01 -18.45
N GLN A 53 -2.47 -7.97 -18.04
CA GLN A 53 -2.95 -6.88 -18.87
C GLN A 53 -2.22 -5.58 -18.52
N ASN A 54 -2.03 -4.72 -19.52
CA ASN A 54 -1.56 -3.36 -19.28
C ASN A 54 -2.67 -2.52 -18.67
N ILE A 55 -2.32 -1.69 -17.70
CA ILE A 55 -3.25 -0.79 -17.01
C ILE A 55 -2.70 0.62 -16.93
N SER A 56 -3.61 1.59 -16.85
CA SER A 56 -3.27 3.01 -16.69
C SER A 56 -4.29 3.69 -15.78
N LYS A 57 -3.90 4.83 -15.20
CA LYS A 57 -4.77 5.65 -14.36
C LYS A 57 -4.41 7.12 -14.56
N GLY A 58 -5.41 7.96 -14.86
CA GLY A 58 -5.21 9.40 -15.01
C GLY A 58 -4.16 9.77 -16.04
N GLY A 59 -4.08 9.03 -17.16
CA GLY A 59 -3.07 9.24 -18.20
C GLY A 59 -1.69 8.65 -17.89
N PHE A 60 -1.45 8.13 -16.68
CA PHE A 60 -0.22 7.45 -16.33
C PHE A 60 -0.31 5.95 -16.67
N ARG A 61 0.65 5.46 -17.46
CA ARG A 61 0.78 4.04 -17.80
C ARG A 61 1.72 3.37 -16.80
N PHE A 62 1.21 2.37 -16.07
CA PHE A 62 2.02 1.53 -15.21
C PHE A 62 2.92 0.59 -15.99
N ALA A 63 3.83 -0.12 -15.33
CA ALA A 63 4.75 -1.04 -15.98
C ALA A 63 4.02 -2.02 -16.93
N THR A 64 4.64 -2.30 -18.09
CA THR A 64 4.01 -3.22 -19.03
C THR A 64 3.95 -4.63 -18.45
N ALA A 65 2.84 -5.33 -18.70
CA ALA A 65 2.65 -6.69 -18.22
C ALA A 65 3.72 -7.65 -18.74
N LEU A 66 4.25 -7.38 -19.92
CA LEU A 66 5.30 -8.21 -20.56
C LEU A 66 6.56 -8.35 -19.70
N TYR A 67 6.98 -7.28 -19.02
CA TYR A 67 8.19 -7.25 -18.19
C TYR A 67 7.92 -7.22 -16.69
N LEU A 68 6.66 -7.32 -16.31
CA LEU A 68 6.25 -7.08 -14.92
C LEU A 68 6.91 -8.06 -13.94
N ASN A 69 6.99 -9.34 -14.26
CA ASN A 69 7.62 -10.33 -13.39
C ASN A 69 9.10 -10.03 -13.14
N GLU A 70 9.83 -9.62 -14.16
CA GLU A 70 11.26 -9.25 -14.03
C GLU A 70 11.43 -7.98 -13.19
N ILE A 71 10.55 -7.00 -13.39
CA ILE A 71 10.53 -5.75 -12.61
C ILE A 71 10.26 -6.05 -11.13
N LEU A 72 9.31 -6.91 -10.82
CA LEU A 72 8.95 -7.26 -9.45
C LEU A 72 10.10 -7.97 -8.71
N VAL A 73 10.85 -8.83 -9.39
CA VAL A 73 12.06 -9.46 -8.82
C VAL A 73 13.10 -8.41 -8.45
N LYS A 74 13.32 -7.42 -9.30
CA LYS A 74 14.27 -6.32 -9.02
C LYS A 74 13.81 -5.44 -7.85
N ILE A 75 12.52 -5.12 -7.78
CA ILE A 75 11.95 -4.32 -6.69
C ILE A 75 12.12 -5.05 -5.36
N GLU A 76 11.85 -6.34 -5.31
CA GLU A 76 12.01 -7.15 -4.09
C GLU A 76 13.43 -7.07 -3.53
N GLN A 77 14.43 -6.98 -4.39
CA GLN A 77 15.85 -6.89 -4.02
C GLN A 77 16.31 -5.47 -3.63
N MET A 78 15.47 -4.44 -3.79
CA MET A 78 15.83 -3.09 -3.43
C MET A 78 16.08 -2.96 -1.92
N PRO A 79 17.06 -2.13 -1.50
CA PRO A 79 17.43 -2.00 -0.10
C PRO A 79 16.34 -1.33 0.75
N GLU A 80 16.36 -1.65 2.05
CA GLU A 80 15.40 -1.20 3.05
C GLU A 80 16.09 -0.64 4.32
N ASN A 81 17.31 -0.13 4.19
CA ASN A 81 18.13 0.27 5.35
C ASN A 81 17.84 1.68 5.87
N SER A 82 17.17 2.50 5.09
CA SER A 82 16.81 3.87 5.45
C SER A 82 15.39 4.20 5.02
N PHE A 83 14.84 5.26 5.59
CA PHE A 83 13.54 5.78 5.16
C PHE A 83 13.51 6.09 3.66
N ASP A 84 14.54 6.78 3.14
CA ASP A 84 14.64 7.13 1.72
C ASP A 84 14.63 5.88 0.83
N GLU A 85 15.39 4.85 1.19
CA GLU A 85 15.42 3.60 0.45
C GLU A 85 14.07 2.89 0.45
N ILE A 86 13.40 2.85 1.61
CA ILE A 86 12.09 2.21 1.76
C ILE A 86 11.05 2.93 0.90
N ILE A 87 11.02 4.26 0.91
CA ILE A 87 10.08 5.02 0.08
C ILE A 87 10.42 4.86 -1.40
N SER A 88 11.69 4.85 -1.79
CA SER A 88 12.08 4.56 -3.17
C SER A 88 11.56 3.19 -3.65
N LYS A 89 11.67 2.17 -2.81
CA LYS A 89 11.12 0.84 -3.07
C LYS A 89 9.58 0.87 -3.20
N TYR A 90 8.92 1.62 -2.34
CA TYR A 90 7.47 1.84 -2.40
C TYR A 90 7.03 2.52 -3.70
N VAL A 91 7.75 3.55 -4.13
CA VAL A 91 7.50 4.25 -5.39
C VAL A 91 7.64 3.30 -6.59
N GLU A 92 8.70 2.50 -6.63
CA GLU A 92 8.88 1.52 -7.70
C GLU A 92 7.78 0.47 -7.71
N MET A 93 7.31 0.01 -6.57
CA MET A 93 6.18 -0.91 -6.50
C MET A 93 4.88 -0.26 -6.98
N ASN A 94 4.69 1.03 -6.71
CA ASN A 94 3.55 1.78 -7.26
C ASN A 94 3.61 1.91 -8.79
N ILE A 95 4.79 2.13 -9.36
CA ILE A 95 4.99 2.16 -10.81
C ILE A 95 4.71 0.77 -11.41
N ALA A 96 5.16 -0.29 -10.75
CA ALA A 96 4.88 -1.66 -11.16
C ALA A 96 3.37 -1.96 -11.16
N HIS A 97 2.67 -1.60 -10.10
CA HIS A 97 1.21 -1.75 -9.97
C HIS A 97 0.76 -3.17 -10.33
N PRO A 98 1.15 -4.18 -9.52
CA PRO A 98 1.11 -5.58 -9.95
C PRO A 98 -0.27 -6.20 -10.07
N PHE A 99 -1.31 -5.61 -9.46
CA PHE A 99 -2.67 -6.15 -9.48
C PHE A 99 -3.59 -5.34 -10.39
N LEU A 100 -4.68 -5.95 -10.85
CA LEU A 100 -5.67 -5.23 -11.66
C LEU A 100 -6.39 -4.14 -10.86
N GLU A 101 -6.61 -4.37 -9.57
CA GLU A 101 -7.29 -3.45 -8.66
C GLU A 101 -6.76 -3.68 -7.23
N GLY A 102 -6.90 -2.68 -6.35
CA GLY A 102 -6.53 -2.84 -4.94
C GLY A 102 -5.05 -2.63 -4.63
N ASN A 103 -4.27 -2.10 -5.57
CA ASN A 103 -2.82 -1.88 -5.38
C ASN A 103 -2.53 -0.92 -4.22
N GLY A 104 -3.16 0.25 -4.18
CA GLY A 104 -2.87 1.26 -3.15
C GLY A 104 -3.17 0.77 -1.74
N ARG A 105 -4.34 0.17 -1.53
CA ARG A 105 -4.76 -0.38 -0.22
C ARG A 105 -3.82 -1.46 0.28
N THR A 106 -3.38 -2.33 -0.60
CA THR A 106 -2.42 -3.40 -0.30
C THR A 106 -1.03 -2.85 -0.03
N MET A 107 -0.56 -1.93 -0.86
CA MET A 107 0.79 -1.40 -0.80
C MET A 107 1.05 -0.53 0.43
N ARG A 108 0.05 0.20 0.93
CA ARG A 108 0.22 0.99 2.14
C ARG A 108 0.43 0.12 3.39
N ILE A 109 -0.26 -1.00 3.47
CA ILE A 109 -0.01 -2.01 4.53
C ILE A 109 1.40 -2.60 4.38
N TRP A 110 1.78 -2.97 3.18
CA TRP A 110 3.11 -3.50 2.86
C TRP A 110 4.23 -2.52 3.24
N LEU A 111 4.06 -1.24 2.93
CA LEU A 111 4.99 -0.17 3.31
C LEU A 111 5.15 -0.09 4.84
N ASP A 112 4.06 -0.08 5.59
CA ASP A 112 4.11 0.00 7.05
C ASP A 112 4.81 -1.20 7.68
N LEU A 113 4.66 -2.39 7.12
CA LEU A 113 5.39 -3.58 7.56
C LEU A 113 6.91 -3.42 7.38
N ILE A 114 7.34 -2.87 6.24
CA ILE A 114 8.76 -2.61 5.97
C ILE A 114 9.32 -1.56 6.94
N LEU A 115 8.61 -0.46 7.11
CA LEU A 115 8.98 0.62 8.03
C LEU A 115 9.09 0.10 9.48
N LYS A 116 8.10 -0.66 9.92
CA LYS A 116 8.08 -1.24 11.26
C LYS A 116 9.25 -2.18 11.51
N ALA A 117 9.54 -3.06 10.56
CA ALA A 117 10.61 -4.04 10.69
C ALA A 117 12.00 -3.39 10.75
N ASN A 118 12.23 -2.36 9.93
CA ASN A 118 13.57 -1.77 9.76
C ASN A 118 13.79 -0.52 10.61
N LEU A 119 12.77 0.31 10.83
CA LEU A 119 12.89 1.61 11.50
C LEU A 119 12.11 1.70 12.81
N LYS A 120 11.31 0.69 13.17
CA LYS A 120 10.39 0.72 14.32
C LYS A 120 9.41 1.89 14.28
N LYS A 121 8.95 2.23 13.08
CA LYS A 121 7.99 3.30 12.81
C LYS A 121 6.98 2.84 11.79
N VAL A 122 5.82 3.51 11.77
CA VAL A 122 4.79 3.39 10.73
C VAL A 122 4.31 4.78 10.37
N VAL A 123 3.63 4.90 9.22
CA VAL A 123 2.98 6.15 8.84
C VAL A 123 1.66 6.29 9.62
N ASN A 124 1.46 7.44 10.24
CA ASN A 124 0.17 7.78 10.85
C ASN A 124 -0.77 8.36 9.77
N TRP A 125 -1.33 7.46 8.96
CA TRP A 125 -2.08 7.82 7.75
C TRP A 125 -3.27 8.73 8.00
N GLN A 126 -3.90 8.67 9.19
CA GLN A 126 -5.06 9.50 9.49
C GLN A 126 -4.80 11.00 9.34
N PHE A 127 -3.54 11.43 9.49
CA PHE A 127 -3.13 12.84 9.36
C PHE A 127 -2.54 13.18 8.01
N VAL A 128 -2.36 12.21 7.13
CA VAL A 128 -1.83 12.44 5.77
C VAL A 128 -2.98 12.85 4.86
N ASP A 129 -3.02 14.14 4.51
CA ASP A 129 -4.08 14.72 3.70
C ASP A 129 -4.22 14.01 2.34
N LYS A 130 -5.46 13.71 1.96
CA LYS A 130 -5.77 12.98 0.72
C LYS A 130 -5.24 13.68 -0.52
N SER A 131 -5.50 14.97 -0.65
CA SER A 131 -5.10 15.74 -1.83
C SER A 131 -3.57 15.80 -1.95
N LEU A 132 -2.89 16.09 -0.84
CA LEU A 132 -1.42 16.15 -0.82
C LEU A 132 -0.78 14.80 -1.12
N TYR A 133 -1.32 13.73 -0.55
CA TYR A 133 -0.81 12.36 -0.77
C TYR A 133 -0.97 11.92 -2.22
N LEU A 134 -2.17 12.10 -2.80
CA LEU A 134 -2.43 11.70 -4.19
C LEU A 134 -1.57 12.49 -5.17
N GLN A 135 -1.38 13.79 -4.94
CA GLN A 135 -0.48 14.61 -5.76
C GLN A 135 0.98 14.17 -5.65
N ALA A 136 1.44 13.87 -4.43
CA ALA A 136 2.80 13.40 -4.20
C ALA A 136 3.04 12.04 -4.88
N MET A 137 2.07 11.14 -4.83
CA MET A 137 2.14 9.85 -5.52
C MET A 137 2.17 10.01 -7.04
N GLU A 138 1.34 10.89 -7.59
CA GLU A 138 1.30 11.17 -9.03
C GLU A 138 2.65 11.69 -9.54
N ARG A 139 3.34 12.52 -8.78
CA ARG A 139 4.66 13.08 -9.13
C ARG A 139 5.82 12.14 -8.83
N SER A 140 5.63 11.18 -7.95
CA SER A 140 6.72 10.33 -7.43
C SER A 140 7.50 9.55 -8.49
N PRO A 141 6.94 9.12 -9.63
CA PRO A 141 7.73 8.45 -10.67
C PRO A 141 8.84 9.32 -11.26
N ILE A 142 8.67 10.64 -11.25
CA ILE A 142 9.66 11.61 -11.77
C ILE A 142 10.49 12.18 -10.63
N ASN A 143 9.85 12.54 -9.52
CA ASN A 143 10.52 13.11 -8.35
C ASN A 143 9.74 12.71 -7.09
N ASP A 144 10.36 11.92 -6.23
CA ASP A 144 9.76 11.39 -5.01
C ASP A 144 10.00 12.23 -3.75
N LEU A 145 10.66 13.38 -3.87
CA LEU A 145 11.00 14.24 -2.72
C LEU A 145 9.75 14.73 -1.98
N GLU A 146 8.71 15.09 -2.68
CA GLU A 146 7.44 15.54 -2.09
C GLU A 146 6.80 14.41 -1.26
N LEU A 147 6.77 13.20 -1.77
CA LEU A 147 6.26 12.03 -1.05
C LEU A 147 7.10 11.70 0.18
N LYS A 148 8.42 11.71 0.06
CA LYS A 148 9.35 11.48 1.18
C LYS A 148 9.17 12.51 2.29
N THR A 149 9.08 13.77 1.93
CA THR A 149 8.87 14.86 2.88
C THR A 149 7.53 14.74 3.61
N LEU A 150 6.47 14.46 2.85
CA LEU A 150 5.12 14.30 3.40
C LEU A 150 5.04 13.13 4.38
N LEU A 151 5.48 11.95 3.98
CA LEU A 151 5.36 10.75 4.82
C LEU A 151 6.29 10.80 6.03
N GLN A 152 7.49 11.36 5.89
CA GLN A 152 8.43 11.50 7.01
C GLN A 152 7.84 12.33 8.15
N LYS A 153 7.09 13.39 7.82
CA LYS A 153 6.42 14.25 8.79
C LYS A 153 5.45 13.50 9.69
N TYR A 154 4.83 12.43 9.17
CA TYR A 154 3.76 11.70 9.85
C TYR A 154 4.18 10.30 10.32
N LEU A 155 5.48 10.03 10.43
CA LEU A 155 5.96 8.81 11.04
C LEU A 155 5.69 8.82 12.55
N THR A 156 5.34 7.67 13.09
CA THR A 156 5.13 7.47 14.52
C THR A 156 5.85 6.21 15.00
N GLU A 157 6.36 6.26 16.23
CA GLU A 157 6.95 5.09 16.92
C GLU A 157 5.88 4.23 17.61
N ASP A 158 4.64 4.69 17.68
CA ASP A 158 3.52 4.00 18.30
C ASP A 158 2.92 2.96 17.34
N VAL A 159 3.71 1.96 17.01
CA VAL A 159 3.48 1.01 15.91
C VAL A 159 2.42 -0.05 16.20
N ASN A 160 2.02 -0.24 17.46
CA ASN A 160 1.01 -1.23 17.87
C ASN A 160 -0.28 -0.59 18.38
N ASN A 161 -0.44 0.71 18.19
CA ASN A 161 -1.62 1.44 18.63
C ASN A 161 -2.82 1.11 17.73
N ARG A 162 -3.86 0.51 18.32
CA ARG A 162 -5.05 0.06 17.59
C ARG A 162 -5.77 1.22 16.88
N GLU A 163 -5.90 2.36 17.54
CA GLU A 163 -6.56 3.53 16.96
C GLU A 163 -5.81 4.07 15.73
N ILE A 164 -4.49 4.19 15.83
CA ILE A 164 -3.64 4.61 14.72
C ILE A 164 -3.78 3.66 13.55
N ILE A 165 -3.78 2.35 13.81
CA ILE A 165 -3.92 1.31 12.77
C ILE A 165 -5.28 1.43 12.08
N PHE A 166 -6.36 1.48 12.83
CA PHE A 166 -7.71 1.49 12.24
C PHE A 166 -8.07 2.80 11.56
N LYS A 167 -7.72 3.94 12.15
CA LYS A 167 -7.87 5.24 11.49
C LYS A 167 -7.00 5.34 10.24
N GLY A 168 -5.83 4.71 10.25
CA GLY A 168 -4.96 4.61 9.08
C GLY A 168 -5.57 3.77 7.95
N ILE A 169 -6.18 2.64 8.28
CA ILE A 169 -6.89 1.80 7.30
C ILE A 169 -8.07 2.57 6.69
N GLU A 170 -8.87 3.23 7.51
CA GLU A 170 -9.99 4.07 7.08
C GLU A 170 -9.50 5.15 6.11
N GLN A 171 -8.42 5.85 6.43
CA GLN A 171 -7.82 6.87 5.57
C GLN A 171 -7.31 6.26 4.25
N SER A 172 -6.70 5.08 4.29
CA SER A 172 -6.23 4.36 3.11
C SER A 172 -7.37 4.08 2.12
N TYR A 173 -8.52 3.66 2.63
CA TYR A 173 -9.71 3.43 1.81
C TYR A 173 -10.31 4.74 1.30
N TYR A 174 -10.25 5.80 2.11
CA TYR A 174 -10.68 7.13 1.68
C TYR A 174 -9.86 7.65 0.50
N TYR A 175 -8.57 7.36 0.42
CA TYR A 175 -7.76 7.71 -0.75
C TYR A 175 -8.29 7.10 -2.04
N GLU A 176 -8.91 5.93 -1.96
CA GLU A 176 -9.46 5.20 -3.11
C GLU A 176 -10.94 5.55 -3.40
N GLY A 177 -11.47 6.62 -2.80
CA GLY A 177 -12.81 7.10 -3.03
C GLY A 177 -13.89 6.54 -2.10
N TYR A 178 -13.50 5.77 -1.07
CA TYR A 178 -14.42 5.37 -0.01
C TYR A 178 -14.82 6.61 0.80
N GLU A 179 -16.12 6.81 1.01
CA GLU A 179 -16.61 7.90 1.85
C GLU A 179 -16.51 7.50 3.32
N LYS A 180 -15.94 8.38 4.14
CA LYS A 180 -15.98 8.22 5.59
C LYS A 180 -17.41 8.43 6.04
N ASP A 181 -17.88 7.58 6.96
CA ASP A 181 -19.13 7.83 7.65
C ASP A 181 -18.94 9.14 8.44
N ASP A 182 -19.85 10.11 8.22
CA ASP A 182 -19.87 11.32 9.01
C ASP A 182 -20.17 10.94 10.46
N GLU A 183 -19.23 11.24 11.38
CA GLU A 183 -19.44 11.13 12.82
C GLU A 183 -20.38 12.23 13.31
#